data_2aab2b8991b7dcf1cb27845b1a21e38d
#
_entry.id   2aab2b8991b7dcf1cb27845b1a21e38d
#
_cell.length_a   1.000
_cell.length_b   1.000
_cell.length_c   1.000
_cell.angle_alpha   90.00
_cell.angle_beta   90.00
_cell.angle_gamma   90.00
#
_symmetry.space_group_name_H-M   'P 1'
#
loop_
_entity.id
_entity.type
_entity.pdbx_description
1 polymer ?
#
loop_
_entity_poly.entity_id
_entity_poly.type
_entity_poly.pdbx_seq_one_letter_code
_entity_poly.pdbx_strand_id
1 'polypeptide(L)'
;MTISIRTNVAALNAQNYLGKTSQSQQSSMNRLASGTKINSATDDAAGLQLSNRLTAQSRGLDMAVQNANNGISVAQTAEGSMKETSQLLQRMRDLALQSSNGVNTDDDRDTIQQEVSSMNEEINRIADTTSFGGKMLLNGTYGTKSFQIGNDGGAAVHLHLSSMRSDDKMMGGKTMQAQTSAGASWKVSSDNNQLKLGFTSKDGEQKTIEITAKTGDNIEELATYINGQTDKVQASVDQKGHLQLFAGNSKVDGELSVSGGLADELNFTDAKEKTVNDVDVSTVGGAQQAIGVIDSALKYVDSQRSYLGALQNRFEHTISNLDKVNENIATSNSRIVDTDYAKEATAMTKSQIMSQASSSILAQAKQLPQAALSLLG
;
A
#
# COMPACT_ATOMS: atom_id res chain seq x y z
N MET A 1 -24.75 53.49 59.18
CA MET A 1 -25.51 53.30 57.95
C MET A 1 -26.83 53.99 58.04
N THR A 2 -27.12 54.98 57.21
CA THR A 2 -28.41 55.66 57.18
C THR A 2 -29.47 54.70 56.64
N ILE A 3 -30.49 54.36 57.43
CA ILE A 3 -31.61 53.52 56.97
C ILE A 3 -32.49 54.38 56.08
N SER A 4 -32.40 54.21 54.75
CA SER A 4 -33.27 54.88 53.78
C SER A 4 -34.56 54.07 53.67
N ILE A 5 -35.69 54.65 53.96
CA ILE A 5 -37.02 54.02 53.86
C ILE A 5 -37.47 53.87 52.39
N ARG A 6 -37.02 54.79 51.51
CA ARG A 6 -37.46 54.87 50.13
C ARG A 6 -36.64 53.94 49.22
N THR A 7 -35.39 53.63 49.56
CA THR A 7 -34.50 52.76 48.81
C THR A 7 -33.79 51.82 49.74
N ASN A 8 -34.20 50.55 49.76
CA ASN A 8 -33.58 49.51 50.56
C ASN A 8 -32.39 48.90 49.82
N VAL A 9 -31.18 49.54 50.01
CA VAL A 9 -29.94 49.13 49.35
C VAL A 9 -29.54 47.70 49.77
N ALA A 10 -29.81 47.26 51.02
CA ALA A 10 -29.50 45.95 51.52
C ALA A 10 -30.32 44.85 50.74
N ALA A 11 -31.65 45.14 50.58
CA ALA A 11 -32.49 44.23 49.82
C ALA A 11 -32.10 44.18 48.32
N LEU A 12 -31.69 45.31 47.72
CA LEU A 12 -31.22 45.35 46.32
C LEU A 12 -29.92 44.56 46.11
N ASN A 13 -28.97 44.69 47.04
CA ASN A 13 -27.73 43.92 47.05
C ASN A 13 -27.99 42.40 47.20
N ALA A 14 -28.86 42.00 48.16
CA ALA A 14 -29.26 40.61 48.35
C ALA A 14 -29.94 40.03 47.10
N GLN A 15 -30.78 40.81 46.40
CA GLN A 15 -31.43 40.41 45.16
C GLN A 15 -30.42 40.24 44.01
N ASN A 16 -29.42 41.13 43.92
CA ASN A 16 -28.31 41.00 42.93
C ASN A 16 -27.46 39.76 43.20
N TYR A 17 -27.15 39.45 44.48
CA TYR A 17 -26.45 38.22 44.83
C TYR A 17 -27.26 36.97 44.52
N LEU A 18 -28.56 36.98 44.80
CA LEU A 18 -29.47 35.89 44.45
C LEU A 18 -29.51 35.65 42.97
N GLY A 19 -29.60 36.69 42.12
CA GLY A 19 -29.55 36.59 40.68
C GLY A 19 -28.24 35.96 40.18
N LYS A 20 -27.10 36.42 40.71
CA LYS A 20 -25.79 35.87 40.36
C LYS A 20 -25.62 34.39 40.76
N THR A 21 -26.05 34.03 41.98
CA THR A 21 -25.96 32.64 42.44
C THR A 21 -26.88 31.70 41.68
N SER A 22 -28.09 32.14 41.34
CA SER A 22 -29.04 31.40 40.49
C SER A 22 -28.45 31.17 39.08
N GLN A 23 -27.84 32.19 38.49
CA GLN A 23 -27.15 32.04 37.19
C GLN A 23 -25.95 31.08 37.26
N SER A 24 -25.14 31.17 38.32
CA SER A 24 -24.03 30.23 38.54
C SER A 24 -24.51 28.79 38.72
N GLN A 25 -25.59 28.59 39.49
CA GLN A 25 -26.21 27.27 39.68
C GLN A 25 -26.70 26.69 38.35
N GLN A 26 -27.38 27.49 37.49
CA GLN A 26 -27.85 27.07 36.19
C GLN A 26 -26.70 26.70 35.26
N SER A 27 -25.59 27.47 35.27
CA SER A 27 -24.40 27.16 34.50
C SER A 27 -23.77 25.83 34.93
N SER A 28 -23.61 25.62 36.28
CA SER A 28 -23.08 24.35 36.79
C SER A 28 -24.00 23.16 36.47
N MET A 29 -25.33 23.35 36.54
CA MET A 29 -26.27 22.29 36.11
C MET A 29 -26.13 21.96 34.60
N ASN A 30 -25.99 22.95 33.76
CA ASN A 30 -25.80 22.73 32.31
C ASN A 30 -24.49 21.98 32.03
N ARG A 31 -23.38 22.33 32.71
CA ARG A 31 -22.09 21.66 32.55
C ARG A 31 -22.10 20.22 33.07
N LEU A 32 -22.78 19.96 34.20
CA LEU A 32 -22.96 18.61 34.74
C LEU A 32 -23.84 17.75 33.82
N ALA A 33 -24.92 18.34 33.27
CA ALA A 33 -25.83 17.63 32.38
C ALA A 33 -25.20 17.29 31.01
N SER A 34 -24.37 18.19 30.48
CA SER A 34 -23.67 17.98 29.19
C SER A 34 -22.35 17.20 29.31
N GLY A 35 -21.74 17.17 30.51
CA GLY A 35 -20.40 16.67 30.76
C GLY A 35 -19.29 17.59 30.23
N THR A 36 -19.65 18.75 29.68
CA THR A 36 -18.71 19.70 29.10
C THR A 36 -18.73 21.04 29.80
N LYS A 37 -17.54 21.63 29.99
CA LYS A 37 -17.42 22.97 30.59
C LYS A 37 -17.68 24.10 29.61
N ILE A 38 -17.51 23.79 28.27
CA ILE A 38 -17.75 24.72 27.18
C ILE A 38 -18.94 24.19 26.38
N ASN A 39 -20.12 24.79 26.52
CA ASN A 39 -21.34 24.42 25.83
C ASN A 39 -21.71 25.40 24.72
N SER A 40 -21.24 26.63 24.82
CA SER A 40 -21.57 27.71 23.87
C SER A 40 -20.37 28.64 23.65
N ALA A 41 -20.43 29.43 22.60
CA ALA A 41 -19.40 30.43 22.32
C ALA A 41 -19.30 31.52 23.39
N THR A 42 -20.34 31.68 24.26
CA THR A 42 -20.33 32.61 25.38
C THR A 42 -19.52 32.10 26.54
N ASP A 43 -19.30 30.80 26.68
CA ASP A 43 -18.49 30.19 27.73
C ASP A 43 -16.98 30.38 27.48
N ASP A 44 -16.54 30.06 26.28
CA ASP A 44 -15.17 30.28 25.77
C ASP A 44 -15.14 30.12 24.25
N ALA A 45 -15.09 31.25 23.54
CA ALA A 45 -15.09 31.27 22.07
C ALA A 45 -13.80 30.66 21.49
N ALA A 46 -12.64 30.88 22.14
CA ALA A 46 -11.35 30.37 21.69
C ALA A 46 -11.26 28.86 21.92
N GLY A 47 -11.67 28.38 23.10
CA GLY A 47 -11.73 26.96 23.42
C GLY A 47 -12.67 26.20 22.53
N LEU A 48 -13.85 26.75 22.22
CA LEU A 48 -14.81 26.14 21.29
C LEU A 48 -14.25 26.03 19.87
N GLN A 49 -13.61 27.08 19.36
CA GLN A 49 -12.99 27.04 18.03
C GLN A 49 -11.86 25.99 17.96
N LEU A 50 -11.03 25.91 19.01
CA LEU A 50 -9.96 24.93 19.07
C LEU A 50 -10.52 23.50 19.15
N SER A 51 -11.54 23.26 19.96
CA SER A 51 -12.24 21.97 20.07
C SER A 51 -12.85 21.54 18.74
N ASN A 52 -13.54 22.43 18.05
CA ASN A 52 -14.12 22.13 16.73
C ASN A 52 -13.02 21.75 15.70
N ARG A 53 -11.88 22.43 15.74
CA ARG A 53 -10.74 22.10 14.87
C ARG A 53 -10.15 20.73 15.22
N LEU A 54 -9.97 20.42 16.50
CA LEU A 54 -9.49 19.12 16.96
C LEU A 54 -10.48 17.99 16.62
N THR A 55 -11.77 18.25 16.76
CA THR A 55 -12.83 17.28 16.37
C THR A 55 -12.81 17.03 14.85
N ALA A 56 -12.67 18.07 14.04
CA ALA A 56 -12.55 17.92 12.60
C ALA A 56 -11.28 17.12 12.22
N GLN A 57 -10.17 17.39 12.92
CA GLN A 57 -8.91 16.66 12.70
C GLN A 57 -9.03 15.18 13.11
N SER A 58 -9.65 14.87 14.24
CA SER A 58 -9.92 13.50 14.70
C SER A 58 -10.73 12.72 13.68
N ARG A 59 -11.84 13.31 13.21
CA ARG A 59 -12.66 12.67 12.14
C ARG A 59 -11.88 12.47 10.84
N GLY A 60 -11.00 13.39 10.48
CA GLY A 60 -10.12 13.25 9.32
C GLY A 60 -9.15 12.08 9.47
N LEU A 61 -8.60 11.88 10.69
CA LEU A 61 -7.72 10.75 11.00
C LEU A 61 -8.47 9.42 10.99
N ASP A 62 -9.70 9.36 11.54
CA ASP A 62 -10.56 8.16 11.47
C ASP A 62 -10.81 7.74 10.02
N MET A 63 -11.11 8.70 9.14
CA MET A 63 -11.26 8.43 7.70
C MET A 63 -9.95 7.99 7.04
N ALA A 64 -8.82 8.54 7.49
CA ALA A 64 -7.49 8.13 7.00
C ALA A 64 -7.17 6.67 7.40
N VAL A 65 -7.48 6.25 8.62
CA VAL A 65 -7.36 4.86 9.09
C VAL A 65 -8.24 3.94 8.25
N GLN A 66 -9.50 4.34 7.99
CA GLN A 66 -10.40 3.55 7.14
C GLN A 66 -9.87 3.42 5.70
N ASN A 67 -9.34 4.49 5.13
CA ASN A 67 -8.73 4.47 3.80
C ASN A 67 -7.47 3.57 3.74
N ALA A 68 -6.65 3.60 4.79
CA ALA A 68 -5.48 2.73 4.90
C ALA A 68 -5.89 1.25 4.97
N ASN A 69 -6.91 0.90 5.75
CA ASN A 69 -7.47 -0.45 5.82
C ASN A 69 -8.03 -0.92 4.47
N ASN A 70 -8.69 -0.02 3.72
CA ASN A 70 -9.14 -0.31 2.36
C ASN A 70 -7.93 -0.59 1.44
N GLY A 71 -6.84 0.17 1.57
CA GLY A 71 -5.60 -0.05 0.84
C GLY A 71 -4.97 -1.42 1.15
N ILE A 72 -4.94 -1.82 2.42
CA ILE A 72 -4.48 -3.15 2.86
C ILE A 72 -5.36 -4.25 2.22
N SER A 73 -6.68 -4.09 2.25
CA SER A 73 -7.61 -5.09 1.70
C SER A 73 -7.43 -5.29 0.19
N VAL A 74 -7.18 -4.20 -0.56
CA VAL A 74 -6.84 -4.27 -1.99
C VAL A 74 -5.53 -5.01 -2.19
N ALA A 75 -4.48 -4.66 -1.41
CA ALA A 75 -3.17 -5.28 -1.51
C ALA A 75 -3.22 -6.79 -1.18
N GLN A 76 -3.94 -7.19 -0.14
CA GLN A 76 -4.13 -8.58 0.25
C GLN A 76 -4.89 -9.39 -0.81
N THR A 77 -5.93 -8.80 -1.41
CA THR A 77 -6.68 -9.46 -2.50
C THR A 77 -5.78 -9.70 -3.70
N ALA A 78 -5.00 -8.70 -4.10
CA ALA A 78 -4.06 -8.82 -5.20
C ALA A 78 -2.95 -9.84 -4.89
N GLU A 79 -2.38 -9.81 -3.69
CA GLU A 79 -1.32 -10.74 -3.26
C GLU A 79 -1.80 -12.19 -3.22
N GLY A 80 -3.03 -12.43 -2.73
CA GLY A 80 -3.62 -13.77 -2.74
C GLY A 80 -3.70 -14.36 -4.14
N SER A 81 -4.18 -13.58 -5.11
CA SER A 81 -4.26 -14.01 -6.51
C SER A 81 -2.88 -14.15 -7.16
N MET A 82 -1.92 -13.30 -6.83
CA MET A 82 -0.52 -13.43 -7.30
C MET A 82 0.14 -14.69 -6.74
N LYS A 83 -0.22 -15.13 -5.54
CA LYS A 83 0.27 -16.39 -4.96
C LYS A 83 -0.18 -17.59 -5.78
N GLU A 84 -1.46 -17.63 -6.20
CA GLU A 84 -1.97 -18.69 -7.08
C GLU A 84 -1.26 -18.66 -8.44
N THR A 85 -1.06 -17.47 -9.02
CA THR A 85 -0.27 -17.31 -10.25
C THR A 85 1.16 -17.86 -10.10
N SER A 86 1.83 -17.59 -8.95
CA SER A 86 3.17 -18.16 -8.69
C SER A 86 3.15 -19.68 -8.62
N GLN A 87 2.11 -20.29 -8.05
CA GLN A 87 1.99 -21.75 -7.96
C GLN A 87 1.79 -22.37 -9.35
N LEU A 88 0.96 -21.75 -10.20
CA LEU A 88 0.77 -22.19 -11.59
C LEU A 88 2.06 -22.09 -12.38
N LEU A 89 2.78 -20.98 -12.26
CA LEU A 89 4.08 -20.81 -12.93
C LEU A 89 5.11 -21.84 -12.45
N GLN A 90 5.16 -22.15 -11.14
CA GLN A 90 6.03 -23.21 -10.62
C GLN A 90 5.68 -24.58 -11.24
N ARG A 91 4.40 -24.90 -11.31
CA ARG A 91 3.94 -26.15 -11.96
C ARG A 91 4.28 -26.17 -13.45
N MET A 92 4.09 -25.04 -14.16
CA MET A 92 4.51 -24.93 -15.57
C MET A 92 6.02 -25.16 -15.72
N ARG A 93 6.83 -24.65 -14.79
CA ARG A 93 8.27 -24.86 -14.76
C ARG A 93 8.64 -26.33 -14.58
N ASP A 94 7.97 -27.03 -13.67
CA ASP A 94 8.18 -28.47 -13.47
C ASP A 94 7.83 -29.26 -14.75
N LEU A 95 6.74 -28.91 -15.41
CA LEU A 95 6.34 -29.51 -16.68
C LEU A 95 7.35 -29.20 -17.81
N ALA A 96 7.89 -27.99 -17.87
CA ALA A 96 8.93 -27.63 -18.82
C ALA A 96 10.23 -28.44 -18.57
N LEU A 97 10.62 -28.62 -17.31
CA LEU A 97 11.74 -29.50 -16.93
C LEU A 97 11.47 -30.95 -17.33
N GLN A 98 10.26 -31.44 -17.08
CA GLN A 98 9.86 -32.78 -17.49
C GLN A 98 9.93 -32.92 -19.02
N SER A 99 9.36 -31.96 -19.78
CA SER A 99 9.38 -31.99 -21.24
C SER A 99 10.79 -31.90 -21.82
N SER A 100 11.73 -31.18 -21.18
CA SER A 100 13.11 -31.05 -21.62
C SER A 100 13.91 -32.39 -21.57
N ASN A 101 13.35 -33.42 -20.91
CA ASN A 101 14.02 -34.73 -20.82
C ASN A 101 13.99 -35.45 -22.19
N GLY A 102 15.17 -35.89 -22.64
CA GLY A 102 15.36 -36.55 -23.93
C GLY A 102 14.67 -37.94 -24.08
N VAL A 103 14.15 -38.52 -23.01
CA VAL A 103 13.45 -39.80 -23.04
C VAL A 103 11.94 -39.68 -23.42
N ASN A 104 11.39 -38.47 -23.37
CA ASN A 104 10.00 -38.24 -23.76
C ASN A 104 9.83 -38.33 -25.28
N THR A 105 8.69 -38.89 -25.66
CA THR A 105 8.23 -38.89 -27.08
C THR A 105 7.60 -37.53 -27.42
N ASP A 106 7.38 -37.27 -28.69
CA ASP A 106 6.67 -36.06 -29.14
C ASP A 106 5.22 -36.05 -28.62
N ASP A 107 4.53 -37.20 -28.59
CA ASP A 107 3.17 -37.32 -28.03
C ASP A 107 3.13 -37.00 -26.52
N ASP A 108 4.16 -37.42 -25.76
CA ASP A 108 4.28 -37.06 -24.34
C ASP A 108 4.43 -35.56 -24.18
N ARG A 109 5.25 -34.91 -24.99
CA ARG A 109 5.47 -33.46 -24.98
C ARG A 109 4.21 -32.69 -25.39
N ASP A 110 3.47 -33.18 -26.37
CA ASP A 110 2.21 -32.57 -26.79
C ASP A 110 1.17 -32.64 -25.66
N THR A 111 1.14 -33.73 -24.89
CA THR A 111 0.30 -33.86 -23.70
C THR A 111 0.70 -32.85 -22.61
N ILE A 112 2.00 -32.69 -22.36
CA ILE A 112 2.54 -31.69 -21.45
C ILE A 112 2.20 -30.27 -21.91
N GLN A 113 2.29 -30.01 -23.24
CA GLN A 113 1.93 -28.71 -23.82
C GLN A 113 0.45 -28.36 -23.57
N GLN A 114 -0.46 -29.34 -23.64
CA GLN A 114 -1.88 -29.11 -23.36
C GLN A 114 -2.07 -28.70 -21.88
N GLU A 115 -1.36 -29.35 -20.93
CA GLU A 115 -1.42 -28.98 -19.52
C GLU A 115 -0.86 -27.56 -19.30
N VAL A 116 0.27 -27.23 -19.92
CA VAL A 116 0.86 -25.87 -19.88
C VAL A 116 -0.10 -24.82 -20.45
N SER A 117 -0.76 -25.13 -21.57
CA SER A 117 -1.73 -24.21 -22.16
C SER A 117 -2.94 -23.96 -21.25
N SER A 118 -3.45 -25.02 -20.60
CA SER A 118 -4.56 -24.88 -19.63
C SER A 118 -4.17 -24.04 -18.42
N MET A 119 -2.93 -24.16 -17.94
CA MET A 119 -2.42 -23.31 -16.84
C MET A 119 -2.24 -21.85 -17.28
N ASN A 120 -1.83 -21.62 -18.52
CA ASN A 120 -1.74 -20.29 -19.10
C ASN A 120 -3.11 -19.59 -19.16
N GLU A 121 -4.15 -20.33 -19.62
CA GLU A 121 -5.53 -19.83 -19.59
C GLU A 121 -5.99 -19.51 -18.16
N GLU A 122 -5.62 -20.33 -17.17
CA GLU A 122 -5.97 -20.12 -15.79
C GLU A 122 -5.26 -18.88 -15.21
N ILE A 123 -4.00 -18.63 -15.54
CA ILE A 123 -3.28 -17.39 -15.18
C ILE A 123 -4.04 -16.17 -15.73
N ASN A 124 -4.44 -16.20 -16.99
CA ASN A 124 -5.21 -15.12 -17.58
C ASN A 124 -6.57 -14.95 -16.90
N ARG A 125 -7.27 -16.06 -16.59
CA ARG A 125 -8.54 -16.04 -15.87
C ARG A 125 -8.39 -15.39 -14.50
N ILE A 126 -7.35 -15.76 -13.74
CA ILE A 126 -7.06 -15.15 -12.42
C ILE A 126 -6.84 -13.64 -12.59
N ALA A 127 -6.04 -13.22 -13.57
CA ALA A 127 -5.76 -11.81 -13.80
C ALA A 127 -7.02 -11.01 -14.18
N ASP A 128 -7.89 -11.60 -15.01
CA ASP A 128 -9.10 -10.94 -15.52
C ASP A 128 -10.28 -10.99 -14.54
N THR A 129 -10.31 -11.92 -13.58
CA THR A 129 -11.42 -12.04 -12.61
C THR A 129 -11.11 -11.45 -11.25
N THR A 130 -9.83 -11.23 -10.91
CA THR A 130 -9.45 -10.65 -9.62
C THR A 130 -9.88 -9.20 -9.54
N SER A 131 -10.85 -8.91 -8.68
CA SER A 131 -11.43 -7.58 -8.54
C SER A 131 -11.66 -7.23 -7.07
N PHE A 132 -11.66 -5.93 -6.78
CA PHE A 132 -12.04 -5.37 -5.49
C PHE A 132 -12.95 -4.17 -5.71
N GLY A 133 -14.16 -4.19 -5.12
CA GLY A 133 -15.13 -3.11 -5.28
C GLY A 133 -15.52 -2.83 -6.74
N GLY A 134 -15.55 -3.87 -7.59
CA GLY A 134 -15.86 -3.77 -9.02
C GLY A 134 -14.71 -3.26 -9.89
N LYS A 135 -13.50 -3.07 -9.33
CA LYS A 135 -12.30 -2.68 -10.10
C LYS A 135 -11.39 -3.89 -10.25
N MET A 136 -11.04 -4.22 -11.48
CA MET A 136 -10.06 -5.26 -11.78
C MET A 136 -8.68 -4.83 -11.27
N LEU A 137 -7.95 -5.77 -10.64
CA LEU A 137 -6.68 -5.47 -9.98
C LEU A 137 -5.46 -5.86 -10.83
N LEU A 138 -5.51 -6.98 -11.55
CA LEU A 138 -4.35 -7.66 -12.12
C LEU A 138 -4.34 -7.74 -13.66
N ASN A 139 -5.31 -7.14 -14.33
CA ASN A 139 -5.40 -7.14 -15.80
C ASN A 139 -4.76 -5.90 -16.47
N GLY A 140 -4.00 -5.09 -15.71
CA GLY A 140 -3.34 -3.89 -16.21
C GLY A 140 -4.19 -2.61 -16.21
N THR A 141 -5.49 -2.69 -15.93
CA THR A 141 -6.38 -1.51 -15.94
C THR A 141 -6.37 -0.73 -14.63
N TYR A 142 -5.88 -1.32 -13.54
CA TYR A 142 -5.84 -0.66 -12.22
C TYR A 142 -4.90 0.53 -12.20
N GLY A 143 -3.68 0.35 -12.68
CA GLY A 143 -2.63 1.36 -12.68
C GLY A 143 -2.25 1.82 -11.27
N THR A 144 -2.03 3.13 -11.11
CA THR A 144 -1.69 3.73 -9.82
C THR A 144 -2.91 4.38 -9.19
N LYS A 145 -3.25 4.01 -7.95
CA LYS A 145 -4.30 4.65 -7.15
C LYS A 145 -3.71 5.23 -5.87
N SER A 146 -4.21 6.40 -5.47
CA SER A 146 -3.81 7.07 -4.24
C SER A 146 -4.82 6.77 -3.14
N PHE A 147 -4.32 6.41 -1.97
CA PHE A 147 -5.08 6.27 -0.74
C PHE A 147 -4.72 7.42 0.18
N GLN A 148 -5.68 8.30 0.46
CA GLN A 148 -5.50 9.44 1.36
C GLN A 148 -5.39 8.91 2.80
N ILE A 149 -4.21 9.08 3.42
CA ILE A 149 -3.87 8.58 4.74
C ILE A 149 -3.50 9.69 5.74
N GLY A 150 -3.83 10.91 5.42
CA GLY A 150 -3.62 12.07 6.30
C GLY A 150 -4.78 13.04 6.20
N ASN A 151 -4.85 13.94 7.18
CA ASN A 151 -5.88 14.99 7.26
C ASN A 151 -5.63 16.12 6.24
N ASP A 152 -4.39 16.27 5.80
CA ASP A 152 -4.00 17.33 4.87
C ASP A 152 -4.02 16.83 3.42
N GLY A 153 -4.39 17.72 2.49
CA GLY A 153 -4.38 17.41 1.07
C GLY A 153 -2.99 17.01 0.59
N GLY A 154 -2.89 15.86 -0.08
CA GLY A 154 -1.62 15.33 -0.60
C GLY A 154 -0.90 14.31 0.29
N ALA A 155 -1.36 14.09 1.54
CA ALA A 155 -0.85 13.02 2.37
C ALA A 155 -1.45 11.67 1.93
N ALA A 156 -0.91 11.09 0.85
CA ALA A 156 -1.41 9.86 0.25
C ALA A 156 -0.32 8.81 0.06
N VAL A 157 -0.70 7.55 0.13
CA VAL A 157 0.11 6.41 -0.30
C VAL A 157 -0.38 5.94 -1.66
N HIS A 158 0.55 5.76 -2.58
CA HIS A 158 0.26 5.27 -3.92
C HIS A 158 0.43 3.76 -3.98
N LEU A 159 -0.61 3.07 -4.41
CA LEU A 159 -0.61 1.65 -4.73
C LEU A 159 -0.60 1.52 -6.25
N HIS A 160 0.45 0.92 -6.79
CA HIS A 160 0.55 0.56 -8.20
C HIS A 160 0.36 -0.94 -8.37
N LEU A 161 -0.55 -1.34 -9.25
CA LEU A 161 -0.73 -2.72 -9.65
C LEU A 161 -0.55 -2.83 -11.16
N SER A 162 0.34 -3.72 -11.55
CA SER A 162 0.65 -4.03 -12.94
C SER A 162 -0.15 -5.25 -13.42
N SER A 163 -0.15 -5.49 -14.74
CA SER A 163 -0.74 -6.69 -15.32
C SER A 163 -0.01 -7.95 -14.87
N MET A 164 -0.78 -9.00 -14.57
CA MET A 164 -0.30 -10.37 -14.32
C MET A 164 -0.77 -11.33 -15.41
N ARG A 165 -1.28 -10.80 -16.53
CA ARG A 165 -1.65 -11.61 -17.70
C ARG A 165 -0.41 -12.24 -18.31
N SER A 166 -0.55 -13.44 -18.78
CA SER A 166 0.56 -14.17 -19.40
C SER A 166 1.10 -13.55 -20.68
N ASP A 167 0.30 -12.68 -21.35
CA ASP A 167 0.68 -11.92 -22.54
C ASP A 167 1.36 -10.58 -22.22
N ASP A 168 1.47 -10.21 -20.94
CA ASP A 168 2.18 -8.99 -20.55
C ASP A 168 3.70 -9.13 -20.76
N LYS A 169 4.33 -8.08 -21.27
CA LYS A 169 5.78 -8.07 -21.55
C LYS A 169 6.61 -8.35 -20.29
N MET A 170 6.15 -7.91 -19.13
CA MET A 170 6.86 -8.17 -17.87
C MET A 170 6.80 -9.63 -17.43
N MET A 171 5.81 -10.39 -17.95
CA MET A 171 5.69 -11.84 -17.78
C MET A 171 6.54 -12.62 -18.81
N GLY A 172 7.63 -12.03 -19.29
CA GLY A 172 8.49 -12.65 -20.27
C GLY A 172 9.83 -11.95 -20.39
N GLY A 173 10.34 -11.91 -21.62
CA GLY A 173 11.60 -11.30 -21.96
C GLY A 173 11.87 -11.31 -23.45
N LYS A 174 13.10 -11.00 -23.80
CA LYS A 174 13.58 -10.96 -25.18
C LYS A 174 14.37 -12.21 -25.51
N THR A 175 14.08 -12.78 -26.65
CA THR A 175 14.78 -13.96 -27.20
C THR A 175 15.47 -13.63 -28.50
N MET A 176 16.64 -14.18 -28.70
CA MET A 176 17.39 -14.21 -29.97
C MET A 176 17.77 -15.65 -30.25
N GLN A 177 17.74 -16.04 -31.50
CA GLN A 177 18.12 -17.39 -31.93
C GLN A 177 19.18 -17.31 -33.01
N ALA A 178 20.19 -18.15 -32.93
CA ALA A 178 21.15 -18.34 -33.98
C ALA A 178 20.48 -18.96 -35.21
N GLN A 179 20.72 -18.43 -36.38
CA GLN A 179 20.23 -19.00 -37.65
C GLN A 179 21.12 -20.13 -38.16
N THR A 180 22.40 -20.06 -37.83
CA THR A 180 23.36 -21.11 -38.16
C THR A 180 23.21 -22.27 -37.19
N SER A 181 22.95 -23.47 -37.73
CA SER A 181 22.92 -24.70 -36.97
C SER A 181 24.38 -25.14 -36.68
N ALA A 182 24.71 -25.23 -35.40
CA ALA A 182 25.98 -25.84 -35.00
C ALA A 182 25.79 -27.35 -34.91
N GLY A 183 26.10 -28.06 -35.97
CA GLY A 183 26.04 -29.53 -35.99
C GLY A 183 27.02 -30.15 -34.96
N ALA A 184 26.92 -31.47 -34.80
CA ALA A 184 27.74 -32.22 -33.82
C ALA A 184 29.25 -32.06 -33.97
N SER A 185 29.70 -31.67 -35.20
CA SER A 185 31.12 -31.40 -35.49
C SER A 185 31.55 -29.94 -35.27
N TRP A 186 30.58 -29.04 -35.03
CA TRP A 186 30.89 -27.62 -34.83
C TRP A 186 31.64 -27.43 -33.51
N LYS A 187 32.64 -26.58 -33.52
CA LYS A 187 33.44 -26.23 -32.36
C LYS A 187 33.84 -24.77 -32.40
N VAL A 188 33.91 -24.15 -31.22
CA VAL A 188 34.40 -22.78 -31.06
C VAL A 188 35.83 -22.67 -31.65
N SER A 189 35.99 -21.75 -32.61
CA SER A 189 37.29 -21.44 -33.21
C SER A 189 38.12 -20.54 -32.29
N SER A 190 39.46 -20.62 -32.40
CA SER A 190 40.38 -19.70 -31.73
C SER A 190 40.23 -18.24 -32.18
N ASP A 191 39.82 -18.04 -33.43
CA ASP A 191 39.80 -16.73 -34.09
C ASP A 191 38.46 -16.00 -33.82
N ASN A 192 37.38 -16.75 -33.54
CA ASN A 192 36.01 -16.26 -33.37
C ASN A 192 35.41 -16.70 -32.01
N ASN A 193 36.16 -16.55 -30.91
CA ASN A 193 35.71 -17.03 -29.61
C ASN A 193 35.05 -15.98 -28.72
N GLN A 194 34.85 -14.74 -29.22
CA GLN A 194 34.28 -13.65 -28.44
C GLN A 194 32.80 -13.45 -28.76
N LEU A 195 32.01 -13.40 -27.70
CA LEU A 195 30.59 -13.02 -27.70
C LEU A 195 30.37 -11.83 -26.80
N LYS A 196 29.78 -10.76 -27.29
CA LYS A 196 29.43 -9.57 -26.52
C LYS A 196 27.91 -9.45 -26.47
N LEU A 197 27.38 -9.48 -25.25
CA LEU A 197 25.95 -9.33 -24.97
C LEU A 197 25.71 -7.91 -24.49
N GLY A 198 25.09 -7.08 -25.30
CA GLY A 198 24.72 -5.70 -24.95
C GLY A 198 23.26 -5.64 -24.52
N PHE A 199 22.97 -4.97 -23.40
CA PHE A 199 21.63 -4.71 -22.91
C PHE A 199 21.59 -3.45 -22.08
N THR A 200 20.40 -2.86 -21.94
CA THR A 200 20.18 -1.75 -21.01
C THR A 200 19.77 -2.31 -19.66
N SER A 201 20.47 -1.92 -18.60
CA SER A 201 20.07 -2.25 -17.22
C SER A 201 18.83 -1.43 -16.83
N LYS A 202 18.07 -1.90 -15.82
CA LYS A 202 16.93 -1.14 -15.26
C LYS A 202 17.27 0.27 -14.78
N ASP A 203 18.54 0.52 -14.52
CA ASP A 203 19.07 1.84 -14.13
C ASP A 203 19.31 2.77 -15.35
N GLY A 204 18.97 2.32 -16.57
CA GLY A 204 19.16 3.06 -17.81
C GLY A 204 20.59 3.03 -18.37
N GLU A 205 21.50 2.31 -17.71
CA GLU A 205 22.89 2.17 -18.19
C GLU A 205 23.00 1.05 -19.23
N GLN A 206 23.65 1.33 -20.35
CA GLN A 206 24.03 0.29 -21.29
C GLN A 206 25.19 -0.53 -20.71
N LYS A 207 24.97 -1.82 -20.55
CA LYS A 207 25.98 -2.78 -20.09
C LYS A 207 26.27 -3.78 -21.18
N THR A 208 27.56 -4.06 -21.35
CA THR A 208 28.04 -5.10 -22.24
C THR A 208 28.73 -6.17 -21.41
N ILE A 209 28.32 -7.40 -21.57
CA ILE A 209 29.01 -8.57 -21.00
C ILE A 209 29.84 -9.18 -22.11
N GLU A 210 31.14 -9.21 -21.90
CA GLU A 210 32.08 -9.88 -22.82
C GLU A 210 32.33 -11.30 -22.34
N ILE A 211 32.01 -12.26 -23.18
CA ILE A 211 32.20 -13.68 -22.94
C ILE A 211 33.24 -14.19 -23.95
N THR A 212 34.34 -14.71 -23.43
CA THR A 212 35.36 -15.38 -24.24
C THR A 212 35.15 -16.89 -24.09
N ALA A 213 34.59 -17.52 -25.10
CA ALA A 213 34.33 -18.93 -25.13
C ALA A 213 35.64 -19.74 -25.23
N LYS A 214 35.64 -20.91 -24.67
CA LYS A 214 36.81 -21.80 -24.73
C LYS A 214 36.91 -22.46 -26.11
N THR A 215 38.05 -22.33 -26.76
CA THR A 215 38.32 -22.95 -28.04
C THR A 215 38.15 -24.47 -27.98
N GLY A 216 37.39 -25.02 -28.90
CA GLY A 216 37.14 -26.46 -28.98
C GLY A 216 35.84 -26.91 -28.31
N ASP A 217 35.16 -26.05 -27.56
CA ASP A 217 33.84 -26.35 -26.96
C ASP A 217 32.79 -26.56 -28.06
N ASN A 218 31.86 -27.46 -27.85
CA ASN A 218 30.68 -27.63 -28.69
C ASN A 218 29.61 -26.61 -28.32
N ILE A 219 28.49 -26.58 -29.02
CA ILE A 219 27.43 -25.57 -28.81
C ILE A 219 26.73 -25.69 -27.45
N GLU A 220 26.60 -26.91 -26.92
CA GLU A 220 26.00 -27.18 -25.60
C GLU A 220 26.94 -26.74 -24.45
N GLU A 221 28.25 -26.99 -24.63
CA GLU A 221 29.30 -26.51 -23.69
C GLU A 221 29.37 -24.98 -23.71
N LEU A 222 29.23 -24.35 -24.91
CA LEU A 222 29.14 -22.91 -25.05
C LEU A 222 27.90 -22.35 -24.31
N ALA A 223 26.73 -22.95 -24.50
CA ALA A 223 25.52 -22.51 -23.80
C ALA A 223 25.70 -22.61 -22.28
N THR A 224 26.27 -23.71 -21.78
CA THR A 224 26.58 -23.91 -20.36
C THR A 224 27.58 -22.87 -19.86
N TYR A 225 28.61 -22.57 -20.67
CA TYR A 225 29.60 -21.56 -20.32
C TYR A 225 28.97 -20.15 -20.22
N ILE A 226 28.09 -19.76 -21.15
CA ILE A 226 27.35 -18.50 -21.12
C ILE A 226 26.52 -18.40 -19.84
N ASN A 227 25.78 -19.46 -19.48
CA ASN A 227 24.96 -19.52 -18.27
C ASN A 227 25.80 -19.40 -16.98
N GLY A 228 27.04 -19.85 -17.00
CA GLY A 228 27.98 -19.71 -15.89
C GLY A 228 28.58 -18.31 -15.74
N GLN A 229 28.62 -17.50 -16.81
CA GLN A 229 29.21 -16.17 -16.80
C GLN A 229 28.24 -15.06 -16.42
N THR A 230 26.94 -15.25 -16.62
CA THR A 230 25.94 -14.23 -16.36
C THR A 230 24.61 -14.84 -15.91
N ASP A 231 23.95 -14.15 -14.98
CA ASP A 231 22.57 -14.42 -14.57
C ASP A 231 21.52 -13.58 -15.35
N LYS A 232 21.97 -12.72 -16.26
CA LYS A 232 21.11 -11.78 -16.98
C LYS A 232 20.54 -12.38 -18.25
N VAL A 233 21.34 -13.20 -18.93
CA VAL A 233 20.96 -13.87 -20.18
C VAL A 233 21.11 -15.37 -19.96
N GLN A 234 20.10 -16.12 -20.34
CA GLN A 234 20.12 -17.60 -20.35
C GLN A 234 20.34 -18.09 -21.78
N ALA A 235 21.20 -19.08 -21.92
CA ALA A 235 21.51 -19.74 -23.17
C ALA A 235 20.96 -21.16 -23.15
N SER A 236 20.35 -21.60 -24.25
CA SER A 236 19.89 -22.97 -24.47
C SER A 236 20.16 -23.36 -25.93
N VAL A 237 20.08 -24.65 -26.27
CA VAL A 237 20.31 -25.17 -27.61
C VAL A 237 19.09 -25.95 -28.04
N ASP A 238 18.60 -25.69 -29.25
CA ASP A 238 17.49 -26.46 -29.82
C ASP A 238 17.95 -27.85 -30.39
N GLN A 239 16.98 -28.69 -30.77
CA GLN A 239 17.24 -30.01 -31.33
C GLN A 239 18.03 -29.98 -32.65
N LYS A 240 18.05 -28.83 -33.33
CA LYS A 240 18.77 -28.62 -34.60
C LYS A 240 20.16 -28.01 -34.38
N GLY A 241 20.56 -27.78 -33.14
CA GLY A 241 21.84 -27.17 -32.75
C GLY A 241 21.87 -25.65 -32.88
N HIS A 242 20.73 -24.95 -32.88
CA HIS A 242 20.72 -23.49 -32.83
C HIS A 242 20.84 -23.00 -31.38
N LEU A 243 21.77 -22.10 -31.17
CA LEU A 243 21.89 -21.42 -29.85
C LEU A 243 20.73 -20.41 -29.70
N GLN A 244 20.04 -20.51 -28.57
CA GLN A 244 18.98 -19.60 -28.17
C GLN A 244 19.43 -18.79 -26.96
N LEU A 245 19.23 -17.48 -27.01
CA LEU A 245 19.50 -16.57 -25.90
C LEU A 245 18.20 -15.96 -25.43
N PHE A 246 18.00 -15.92 -24.13
CA PHE A 246 16.83 -15.31 -23.48
C PHE A 246 17.26 -14.36 -22.38
N ALA A 247 16.74 -13.13 -22.41
CA ALA A 247 16.93 -12.12 -21.39
C ALA A 247 15.57 -11.68 -20.83
N GLY A 248 15.30 -11.97 -19.55
CA GLY A 248 14.04 -11.64 -18.90
C GLY A 248 13.85 -10.14 -18.69
N ASN A 249 12.68 -9.59 -19.02
CA ASN A 249 12.34 -8.17 -18.81
C ASN A 249 12.31 -7.77 -17.31
N SER A 250 12.28 -8.76 -16.42
CA SER A 250 12.48 -8.53 -14.98
C SER A 250 13.91 -8.13 -14.62
N LYS A 251 14.90 -8.47 -15.45
CA LYS A 251 16.34 -8.26 -15.20
C LYS A 251 16.98 -7.22 -16.13
N VAL A 252 16.45 -7.10 -17.35
CA VAL A 252 17.01 -6.29 -18.44
C VAL A 252 15.93 -5.36 -18.94
N ASP A 253 16.27 -4.08 -19.13
CA ASP A 253 15.43 -3.09 -19.80
C ASP A 253 16.05 -2.74 -21.17
N GLY A 254 15.23 -2.38 -22.13
CA GLY A 254 15.70 -2.03 -23.47
C GLY A 254 16.02 -3.22 -24.38
N GLU A 255 16.78 -2.99 -25.45
CA GLU A 255 17.07 -4.01 -26.46
C GLU A 255 18.24 -4.93 -26.06
N LEU A 256 18.08 -6.23 -26.33
CA LEU A 256 19.15 -7.20 -26.29
C LEU A 256 19.90 -7.15 -27.62
N SER A 257 21.20 -6.98 -27.60
CA SER A 257 22.06 -7.03 -28.78
C SER A 257 23.18 -8.03 -28.59
N VAL A 258 23.56 -8.68 -29.67
CA VAL A 258 24.66 -9.66 -29.69
C VAL A 258 25.65 -9.25 -30.73
N SER A 259 26.95 -9.26 -30.41
CA SER A 259 28.02 -8.89 -31.32
C SER A 259 29.31 -9.67 -31.00
N GLY A 260 30.29 -9.58 -31.88
CA GLY A 260 31.57 -10.31 -31.76
C GLY A 260 31.69 -11.49 -32.73
N GLY A 261 32.86 -12.08 -32.82
CA GLY A 261 33.15 -13.11 -33.84
C GLY A 261 32.21 -14.32 -33.76
N LEU A 262 31.83 -14.76 -32.58
CA LEU A 262 30.81 -15.81 -32.39
C LEU A 262 29.42 -15.38 -32.86
N ALA A 263 29.07 -14.09 -32.68
CA ALA A 263 27.78 -13.58 -33.11
C ALA A 263 27.67 -13.55 -34.64
N ASP A 264 28.74 -13.17 -35.32
CA ASP A 264 28.82 -13.12 -36.80
C ASP A 264 28.77 -14.54 -37.36
N GLU A 265 29.44 -15.50 -36.74
CA GLU A 265 29.47 -16.91 -37.18
C GLU A 265 28.11 -17.60 -37.01
N LEU A 266 27.44 -17.36 -35.85
CA LEU A 266 26.16 -17.97 -35.50
C LEU A 266 24.98 -17.23 -36.15
N ASN A 267 25.16 -16.00 -36.61
CA ASN A 267 24.16 -15.17 -37.29
C ASN A 267 22.82 -15.11 -36.50
N PHE A 268 22.77 -14.34 -35.42
CA PHE A 268 21.58 -14.22 -34.59
C PHE A 268 20.45 -13.43 -35.30
N THR A 269 19.21 -13.85 -35.02
CA THR A 269 18.00 -13.10 -35.37
C THR A 269 17.90 -11.83 -34.55
N ASP A 270 17.08 -10.89 -35.01
CA ASP A 270 16.69 -9.76 -34.18
C ASP A 270 15.98 -10.23 -32.87
N ALA A 271 16.13 -9.44 -31.82
CA ALA A 271 15.49 -9.72 -30.54
C ALA A 271 13.96 -9.66 -30.68
N LYS A 272 13.27 -10.72 -30.26
CA LYS A 272 11.81 -10.82 -30.25
C LYS A 272 11.31 -10.93 -28.83
N GLU A 273 10.19 -10.28 -28.55
CA GLU A 273 9.48 -10.47 -27.26
C GLU A 273 8.91 -11.89 -27.21
N LYS A 274 9.06 -12.55 -26.06
CA LYS A 274 8.46 -13.85 -25.74
C LYS A 274 7.95 -13.83 -24.32
N THR A 275 6.66 -14.11 -24.16
CA THR A 275 5.95 -14.07 -22.89
C THR A 275 5.53 -15.47 -22.43
N VAL A 276 4.97 -15.60 -21.23
CA VAL A 276 4.42 -16.88 -20.76
C VAL A 276 3.34 -17.41 -21.73
N ASN A 277 2.63 -16.51 -22.41
CA ASN A 277 1.64 -16.90 -23.41
C ASN A 277 2.24 -17.65 -24.60
N ASP A 278 3.50 -17.38 -24.92
CA ASP A 278 4.21 -17.93 -26.08
C ASP A 278 5.07 -19.15 -25.71
N VAL A 279 4.89 -19.68 -24.50
CA VAL A 279 5.64 -20.85 -24.03
C VAL A 279 5.23 -22.08 -24.81
N ASP A 280 6.23 -22.72 -25.44
CA ASP A 280 6.10 -23.96 -26.18
C ASP A 280 7.06 -25.00 -25.60
N VAL A 281 6.53 -26.08 -25.09
CA VAL A 281 7.29 -27.22 -24.52
C VAL A 281 7.17 -28.49 -25.37
N SER A 282 6.65 -28.39 -26.59
CA SER A 282 6.50 -29.51 -27.51
C SER A 282 7.85 -30.01 -28.06
N THR A 283 8.93 -29.21 -27.87
CA THR A 283 10.29 -29.56 -28.26
C THR A 283 11.27 -29.39 -27.11
N VAL A 284 12.40 -30.08 -27.10
CA VAL A 284 13.43 -29.97 -26.05
C VAL A 284 13.95 -28.52 -25.93
N GLY A 285 14.29 -27.92 -27.10
CA GLY A 285 14.79 -26.54 -27.13
C GLY A 285 13.73 -25.51 -26.68
N GLY A 286 12.46 -25.72 -27.08
CA GLY A 286 11.33 -24.92 -26.60
C GLY A 286 11.14 -25.05 -25.10
N ALA A 287 11.20 -26.27 -24.55
CA ALA A 287 11.09 -26.54 -23.13
C ALA A 287 12.22 -25.88 -22.32
N GLN A 288 13.47 -25.94 -22.80
CA GLN A 288 14.59 -25.25 -22.15
C GLN A 288 14.44 -23.73 -22.16
N GLN A 289 13.96 -23.15 -23.28
CA GLN A 289 13.68 -21.73 -23.37
C GLN A 289 12.49 -21.33 -22.45
N ALA A 290 11.45 -22.19 -22.39
CA ALA A 290 10.28 -22.01 -21.54
C ALA A 290 10.67 -21.84 -20.06
N ILE A 291 11.65 -22.60 -19.55
CA ILE A 291 12.18 -22.46 -18.20
C ILE A 291 12.65 -21.03 -17.96
N GLY A 292 13.40 -20.45 -18.89
CA GLY A 292 13.89 -19.07 -18.77
C GLY A 292 12.76 -18.05 -18.73
N VAL A 293 11.76 -18.19 -19.60
CA VAL A 293 10.57 -17.32 -19.64
C VAL A 293 9.80 -17.40 -18.32
N ILE A 294 9.53 -18.62 -17.84
CA ILE A 294 8.78 -18.86 -16.61
C ILE A 294 9.57 -18.35 -15.37
N ASP A 295 10.89 -18.55 -15.32
CA ASP A 295 11.74 -18.03 -14.24
C ASP A 295 11.74 -16.49 -14.21
N SER A 296 11.69 -15.84 -15.38
CA SER A 296 11.52 -14.38 -15.46
C SER A 296 10.16 -13.93 -14.93
N ALA A 297 9.09 -14.62 -15.31
CA ALA A 297 7.74 -14.34 -14.85
C ALA A 297 7.60 -14.56 -13.33
N LEU A 298 8.12 -15.67 -12.80
CA LEU A 298 8.16 -15.93 -11.36
C LEU A 298 8.84 -14.79 -10.60
N LYS A 299 10.02 -14.38 -11.07
CA LYS A 299 10.75 -13.27 -10.45
C LYS A 299 9.98 -11.96 -10.49
N TYR A 300 9.26 -11.70 -11.57
CA TYR A 300 8.39 -10.53 -11.68
C TYR A 300 7.23 -10.58 -10.67
N VAL A 301 6.49 -11.69 -10.63
CA VAL A 301 5.37 -11.87 -9.69
C VAL A 301 5.86 -11.76 -8.23
N ASP A 302 6.98 -12.39 -7.89
CA ASP A 302 7.56 -12.34 -6.54
C ASP A 302 8.02 -10.92 -6.16
N SER A 303 8.55 -10.16 -7.12
CA SER A 303 8.89 -8.75 -6.91
C SER A 303 7.65 -7.90 -6.62
N GLN A 304 6.55 -8.15 -7.33
CA GLN A 304 5.29 -7.45 -7.09
C GLN A 304 4.67 -7.82 -5.75
N ARG A 305 4.72 -9.10 -5.36
CA ARG A 305 4.28 -9.56 -4.04
C ARG A 305 5.11 -8.94 -2.91
N SER A 306 6.43 -8.86 -3.09
CA SER A 306 7.32 -8.20 -2.12
C SER A 306 7.00 -6.71 -1.97
N TYR A 307 6.71 -6.03 -3.09
CA TYR A 307 6.26 -4.63 -3.07
C TYR A 307 4.94 -4.47 -2.30
N LEU A 308 3.96 -5.36 -2.54
CA LEU A 308 2.67 -5.32 -1.82
C LEU A 308 2.85 -5.60 -0.32
N GLY A 309 3.71 -6.54 0.06
CA GLY A 309 4.02 -6.81 1.47
C GLY A 309 4.67 -5.61 2.16
N ALA A 310 5.62 -4.94 1.49
CA ALA A 310 6.22 -3.71 2.01
C ALA A 310 5.19 -2.57 2.16
N LEU A 311 4.24 -2.48 1.22
CA LEU A 311 3.16 -1.49 1.25
C LEU A 311 2.17 -1.76 2.39
N GLN A 312 1.80 -3.03 2.64
CA GLN A 312 0.95 -3.42 3.77
C GLN A 312 1.60 -3.02 5.10
N ASN A 313 2.87 -3.35 5.30
CA ASN A 313 3.62 -2.92 6.49
C ASN A 313 3.63 -1.39 6.64
N ARG A 314 3.79 -0.67 5.54
CA ARG A 314 3.74 0.80 5.55
C ARG A 314 2.37 1.32 5.99
N PHE A 315 1.27 0.73 5.50
CA PHE A 315 -0.08 1.09 5.94
C PHE A 315 -0.29 0.78 7.42
N GLU A 316 0.14 -0.37 7.92
CA GLU A 316 0.02 -0.76 9.33
C GLU A 316 0.78 0.21 10.26
N HIS A 317 2.00 0.58 9.91
CA HIS A 317 2.76 1.59 10.65
C HIS A 317 2.09 2.96 10.61
N THR A 318 1.51 3.32 9.47
CA THR A 318 0.76 4.57 9.34
C THR A 318 -0.47 4.56 10.23
N ILE A 319 -1.28 3.49 10.22
CA ILE A 319 -2.45 3.32 11.10
C ILE A 319 -2.03 3.48 12.56
N SER A 320 -1.01 2.75 13.00
CA SER A 320 -0.50 2.84 14.38
C SER A 320 -0.09 4.26 14.77
N ASN A 321 0.49 5.02 13.84
CA ASN A 321 0.84 6.42 14.10
C ASN A 321 -0.40 7.33 14.16
N LEU A 322 -1.35 7.14 13.24
CA LEU A 322 -2.60 7.90 13.20
C LEU A 322 -3.43 7.68 14.47
N ASP A 323 -3.51 6.44 14.97
CA ASP A 323 -4.20 6.10 16.21
C ASP A 323 -3.58 6.81 17.41
N LYS A 324 -2.25 6.86 17.52
CA LYS A 324 -1.55 7.60 18.58
C LYS A 324 -1.80 9.11 18.50
N VAL A 325 -1.80 9.67 17.29
CA VAL A 325 -2.11 11.08 17.08
C VAL A 325 -3.57 11.37 17.47
N ASN A 326 -4.49 10.49 17.09
CA ASN A 326 -5.92 10.61 17.41
C ASN A 326 -6.16 10.53 18.92
N GLU A 327 -5.49 9.63 19.63
CA GLU A 327 -5.53 9.54 21.10
C GLU A 327 -5.04 10.84 21.76
N ASN A 328 -3.94 11.42 21.27
CA ASN A 328 -3.43 12.70 21.78
C ASN A 328 -4.39 13.86 21.51
N ILE A 329 -5.03 13.87 20.34
CA ILE A 329 -6.06 14.85 19.98
C ILE A 329 -7.28 14.70 20.89
N ALA A 330 -7.76 13.48 21.11
CA ALA A 330 -8.89 13.21 22.00
C ALA A 330 -8.58 13.66 23.43
N THR A 331 -7.38 13.33 23.94
CA THR A 331 -6.92 13.78 25.25
C THR A 331 -6.84 15.30 25.36
N SER A 332 -6.34 15.96 24.31
CA SER A 332 -6.25 17.42 24.26
C SER A 332 -7.64 18.08 24.23
N ASN A 333 -8.54 17.51 23.44
CA ASN A 333 -9.93 17.97 23.33
C ASN A 333 -10.66 17.81 24.67
N SER A 334 -10.50 16.65 25.35
CA SER A 334 -11.05 16.39 26.68
C SER A 334 -10.59 17.43 27.70
N ARG A 335 -9.29 17.77 27.73
CA ARG A 335 -8.75 18.83 28.62
C ARG A 335 -9.37 20.21 28.35
N ILE A 336 -9.76 20.48 27.11
CA ILE A 336 -10.36 21.78 26.73
C ILE A 336 -11.84 21.80 27.07
N VAL A 337 -12.60 20.76 26.74
CA VAL A 337 -14.07 20.78 26.72
C VAL A 337 -14.67 20.07 27.91
N ASP A 338 -14.08 18.99 28.43
CA ASP A 338 -14.70 18.17 29.47
C ASP A 338 -14.71 18.87 30.81
N THR A 339 -15.77 18.63 31.59
CA THR A 339 -15.89 19.15 32.93
C THR A 339 -15.35 18.17 33.99
N ASP A 340 -14.68 18.70 34.98
CA ASP A 340 -14.37 17.95 36.22
C ASP A 340 -15.65 17.86 37.05
N TYR A 341 -16.26 16.67 37.05
CA TYR A 341 -17.54 16.42 37.75
C TYR A 341 -17.48 16.75 39.24
N ALA A 342 -16.39 16.42 39.95
CA ALA A 342 -16.26 16.66 41.38
C ALA A 342 -16.18 18.16 41.68
N LYS A 343 -15.41 18.89 40.86
CA LYS A 343 -15.29 20.35 41.01
C LYS A 343 -16.60 21.06 40.70
N GLU A 344 -17.29 20.66 39.64
CA GLU A 344 -18.54 21.28 39.22
C GLU A 344 -19.71 20.96 40.17
N ALA A 345 -19.80 19.72 40.71
CA ALA A 345 -20.75 19.35 41.72
C ALA A 345 -20.56 20.17 43.03
N THR A 346 -19.29 20.39 43.42
CA THR A 346 -18.96 21.26 44.55
C THR A 346 -19.36 22.72 44.28
N ALA A 347 -19.12 23.23 43.08
CA ALA A 347 -19.52 24.59 42.67
C ALA A 347 -21.06 24.74 42.69
N MET A 348 -21.77 23.74 42.15
CA MET A 348 -23.25 23.69 42.18
C MET A 348 -23.78 23.71 43.62
N THR A 349 -23.25 22.84 44.49
CA THR A 349 -23.66 22.77 45.92
C THR A 349 -23.40 24.10 46.62
N LYS A 350 -22.22 24.70 46.38
CA LYS A 350 -21.88 26.04 46.92
C LYS A 350 -22.89 27.09 46.45
N SER A 351 -23.22 27.11 45.15
CA SER A 351 -24.18 28.06 44.59
C SER A 351 -25.58 27.84 45.18
N GLN A 352 -25.98 26.58 45.42
CA GLN A 352 -27.26 26.23 46.07
C GLN A 352 -27.33 26.74 47.52
N ILE A 353 -26.27 26.55 48.29
CA ILE A 353 -26.16 27.05 49.66
C ILE A 353 -26.19 28.59 49.69
N MET A 354 -25.45 29.22 48.76
CA MET A 354 -25.40 30.68 48.65
C MET A 354 -26.76 31.26 48.19
N SER A 355 -27.49 30.58 47.34
CA SER A 355 -28.85 30.97 46.95
C SER A 355 -29.81 30.94 48.12
N GLN A 356 -29.75 29.87 48.93
CA GLN A 356 -30.55 29.73 50.14
C GLN A 356 -30.21 30.82 51.18
N ALA A 357 -28.93 31.08 51.41
CA ALA A 357 -28.47 32.14 52.30
C ALA A 357 -28.90 33.53 51.81
N SER A 358 -28.76 33.81 50.50
CA SER A 358 -29.15 35.08 49.88
C SER A 358 -30.67 35.32 49.98
N SER A 359 -31.48 34.25 49.82
CA SER A 359 -32.93 34.35 49.97
C SER A 359 -33.33 34.66 51.42
N SER A 360 -32.64 34.05 52.40
CA SER A 360 -32.86 34.35 53.86
C SER A 360 -32.44 35.78 54.20
N ILE A 361 -31.28 36.24 53.68
CA ILE A 361 -30.79 37.62 53.84
C ILE A 361 -31.78 38.63 53.22
N LEU A 362 -32.29 38.30 52.03
CA LEU A 362 -33.30 39.13 51.32
C LEU A 362 -34.57 39.28 52.20
N ALA A 363 -35.05 38.17 52.76
CA ALA A 363 -36.21 38.19 53.64
C ALA A 363 -35.97 39.07 54.90
N GLN A 364 -34.80 38.94 55.51
CA GLN A 364 -34.42 39.78 56.69
C GLN A 364 -34.26 41.26 56.27
N ALA A 365 -33.61 41.55 55.14
CA ALA A 365 -33.42 42.90 54.62
C ALA A 365 -34.76 43.61 54.30
N LYS A 366 -35.79 42.85 53.86
CA LYS A 366 -37.15 43.39 53.64
C LYS A 366 -37.90 43.73 54.95
N GLN A 367 -37.58 43.07 56.04
CA GLN A 367 -38.22 43.35 57.33
C GLN A 367 -37.62 44.54 58.09
N LEU A 368 -36.36 44.90 57.82
CA LEU A 368 -35.68 46.04 58.49
C LEU A 368 -36.39 47.39 58.40
N PRO A 369 -36.87 47.81 57.19
CA PRO A 369 -37.64 49.07 57.09
C PRO A 369 -39.00 49.05 57.86
N GLN A 370 -39.64 47.87 57.87
CA GLN A 370 -40.93 47.70 58.55
C GLN A 370 -40.75 47.80 60.11
N ALA A 371 -39.65 47.19 60.60
CA ALA A 371 -39.31 47.34 62.05
C ALA A 371 -38.96 48.82 62.42
N ALA A 372 -38.27 49.52 61.53
CA ALA A 372 -37.96 50.93 61.70
C ALA A 372 -39.21 51.82 61.63
N LEU A 373 -40.20 51.54 60.83
CA LEU A 373 -41.48 52.20 60.74
C LEU A 373 -42.33 51.93 62.02
N SER A 374 -42.33 50.74 62.60
CA SER A 374 -43.06 50.38 63.81
C SER A 374 -42.44 51.01 65.10
N LEU A 375 -41.20 51.50 65.00
CA LEU A 375 -40.55 52.26 66.07
C LEU A 375 -40.78 53.78 66.01
N LEU A 376 -41.24 54.26 64.84
CA LEU A 376 -41.52 55.68 64.60
C LEU A 376 -43.00 56.03 64.58
N GLY A 377 -43.88 55.11 64.61
CA GLY A 377 -45.31 55.23 64.78
C GLY A 377 -45.83 54.51 66.00
#